data_a87d54d7ffc29c6cd2fa0aa3c1609478
#
_entry.id   a87d54d7ffc29c6cd2fa0aa3c1609478
#
_cell.length_a   1.000
_cell.length_b   1.000
_cell.length_c   1.000
_cell.angle_alpha   90.00
_cell.angle_beta   90.00
_cell.angle_gamma   90.00
#
_symmetry.space_group_name_H-M   'P 1'
#
loop_
_entity.id
_entity.type
_entity.pdbx_description
1 polymer ?
#
loop_
_entity_poly.entity_id
_entity_poly.type
_entity_poly.pdbx_seq_one_letter_code
_entity_poly.pdbx_strand_id
1 'polypeptide(L)'
;GQGAMVASGASLIENKESGIIKNNNSIGMYILGDSESLAINRGIIANEGFHGMWISKGTGENYGTIRNQSEYGVSLLYNASFENYGLIENNGAYGIWAYEGSTAVNQAGGIVRNAGNNGMNVITEGAVLTTAINNGLIENTGEYGMSSTGVNGSVVNNGTIKNLSKYGMAAVEGSSAVNTGIIENVGSHGMSASTGASAINEGTIKNIGSRGMNAENGGTIENKENGIIANTSNHGMHAIGIGSLAINRGIIQNTGTYSMWIGANAVGKNYGILQNKGSYGVVVADKGRMENYGIIENTGDNGI
;
A
#
# COMPACT_ATOMS: atom_id res chain seq x y z
N GLY A 1 -8.23 -31.94 -6.95
CA GLY A 1 -8.60 -31.50 -5.59
C GLY A 1 -8.48 -29.99 -5.45
N GLN A 2 -9.29 -29.37 -4.61
CA GLN A 2 -9.26 -27.90 -4.46
C GLN A 2 -8.10 -27.40 -3.57
N GLY A 3 -7.49 -28.24 -2.72
CA GLY A 3 -6.37 -27.88 -1.87
C GLY A 3 -5.48 -29.06 -1.51
N ALA A 4 -4.20 -28.81 -1.24
CA ALA A 4 -3.30 -29.86 -0.76
C ALA A 4 -3.53 -30.15 0.73
N MET A 5 -3.78 -29.11 1.56
CA MET A 5 -4.27 -29.27 2.93
C MET A 5 -5.53 -28.42 3.11
N VAL A 6 -6.57 -28.99 3.70
CA VAL A 6 -7.88 -28.32 3.86
C VAL A 6 -8.35 -28.47 5.31
N ALA A 7 -8.74 -27.34 5.92
CA ALA A 7 -9.45 -27.31 7.19
C ALA A 7 -10.90 -26.86 6.98
N SER A 8 -11.84 -27.52 7.64
CA SER A 8 -13.25 -27.12 7.71
C SER A 8 -13.82 -27.44 9.09
N GLY A 9 -14.70 -26.58 9.61
CA GLY A 9 -15.35 -26.78 10.90
C GLY A 9 -14.38 -26.83 12.09
N ALA A 10 -14.02 -25.69 12.67
CA ALA A 10 -13.20 -25.54 13.89
C ALA A 10 -11.93 -26.41 13.92
N SER A 11 -11.17 -26.43 12.82
CA SER A 11 -10.06 -27.36 12.61
C SER A 11 -8.71 -26.66 12.55
N LEU A 12 -7.65 -27.37 13.00
CA LEU A 12 -6.26 -26.94 12.84
C LEU A 12 -5.57 -27.73 11.73
N ILE A 13 -4.92 -27.02 10.81
CA ILE A 13 -3.94 -27.59 9.89
C ILE A 13 -2.59 -26.92 10.08
N GLU A 14 -1.52 -27.70 10.15
CA GLU A 14 -0.19 -27.18 10.32
C GLU A 14 0.80 -27.88 9.38
N ASN A 15 1.51 -27.07 8.58
CA ASN A 15 2.69 -27.51 7.84
C ASN A 15 3.92 -27.27 8.72
N LYS A 16 4.51 -28.34 9.26
CA LYS A 16 5.67 -28.26 10.15
C LYS A 16 6.93 -27.74 9.44
N GLU A 17 7.99 -27.36 10.21
CA GLU A 17 9.24 -26.77 9.68
C GLU A 17 9.90 -27.57 8.55
N SER A 18 9.89 -28.90 8.62
CA SER A 18 10.42 -29.77 7.56
C SER A 18 9.39 -30.11 6.47
N GLY A 19 8.14 -29.66 6.64
CA GLY A 19 7.04 -29.99 5.74
C GLY A 19 7.12 -29.21 4.42
N ILE A 20 6.82 -29.86 3.32
CA ILE A 20 6.72 -29.25 2.00
C ILE A 20 5.36 -29.60 1.40
N ILE A 21 4.57 -28.58 1.16
CA ILE A 21 3.31 -28.69 0.41
C ILE A 21 3.60 -28.29 -1.04
N LYS A 22 3.38 -29.20 -1.97
CA LYS A 22 3.44 -28.92 -3.41
C LYS A 22 2.04 -29.09 -4.00
N ASN A 23 1.57 -28.05 -4.70
CA ASN A 23 0.31 -28.11 -5.43
C ASN A 23 0.42 -27.38 -6.76
N ASN A 24 0.06 -28.03 -7.84
CA ASN A 24 0.25 -27.50 -9.20
C ASN A 24 -1.03 -26.93 -9.79
N ASN A 25 -2.20 -27.13 -9.12
CA ASN A 25 -3.49 -26.88 -9.80
C ASN A 25 -4.39 -25.83 -9.15
N SER A 26 -4.34 -25.62 -7.81
CA SER A 26 -5.29 -24.72 -7.17
C SER A 26 -4.74 -24.07 -5.89
N ILE A 27 -4.89 -24.66 -4.71
CA ILE A 27 -4.60 -24.04 -3.41
C ILE A 27 -3.60 -24.90 -2.64
N GLY A 28 -2.55 -24.28 -2.07
CA GLY A 28 -1.61 -24.99 -1.19
C GLY A 28 -2.27 -25.36 0.14
N MET A 29 -2.68 -24.37 0.95
CA MET A 29 -3.44 -24.55 2.19
C MET A 29 -4.76 -23.79 2.13
N TYR A 30 -5.83 -24.41 2.64
CA TYR A 30 -7.18 -23.88 2.51
C TYR A 30 -7.97 -23.98 3.83
N ILE A 31 -8.52 -22.86 4.29
CA ILE A 31 -9.52 -22.81 5.35
C ILE A 31 -10.89 -22.48 4.75
N LEU A 32 -11.86 -23.34 5.05
CA LEU A 32 -13.21 -23.24 4.52
C LEU A 32 -14.23 -22.88 5.62
N GLY A 33 -14.60 -21.59 5.67
CA GLY A 33 -15.89 -21.15 6.20
C GLY A 33 -16.12 -21.17 7.70
N ASP A 34 -15.10 -21.35 8.56
CA ASP A 34 -15.28 -21.38 10.01
C ASP A 34 -14.28 -20.43 10.72
N SER A 35 -14.79 -19.55 11.61
CA SER A 35 -13.99 -18.57 12.32
C SER A 35 -13.02 -19.18 13.35
N GLU A 36 -13.25 -20.41 13.80
CA GLU A 36 -12.40 -21.12 14.75
C GLU A 36 -11.30 -21.96 14.06
N SER A 37 -11.29 -21.99 12.73
CA SER A 37 -10.27 -22.73 11.97
C SER A 37 -8.96 -21.97 11.90
N LEU A 38 -7.84 -22.70 12.04
CA LEU A 38 -6.49 -22.17 12.03
C LEU A 38 -5.59 -22.93 11.04
N ALA A 39 -4.87 -22.18 10.18
CA ALA A 39 -3.83 -22.71 9.31
C ALA A 39 -2.47 -22.12 9.66
N ILE A 40 -1.49 -22.96 9.98
CA ILE A 40 -0.13 -22.54 10.31
C ILE A 40 0.84 -23.11 9.28
N ASN A 41 1.63 -22.25 8.64
CA ASN A 41 2.76 -22.67 7.81
C ASN A 41 4.09 -22.34 8.50
N ARG A 42 4.85 -23.36 8.88
CA ARG A 42 6.24 -23.26 9.37
C ARG A 42 7.25 -23.78 8.34
N GLY A 43 6.79 -24.59 7.39
CA GLY A 43 7.59 -25.17 6.32
C GLY A 43 7.50 -24.39 5.02
N ILE A 44 7.43 -25.11 3.91
CA ILE A 44 7.37 -24.54 2.57
C ILE A 44 6.02 -24.90 1.93
N ILE A 45 5.33 -23.90 1.41
CA ILE A 45 4.25 -24.06 0.45
C ILE A 45 4.80 -23.64 -0.90
N ALA A 46 4.90 -24.57 -1.83
CA ALA A 46 5.29 -24.35 -3.22
C ALA A 46 4.09 -24.63 -4.12
N ASN A 47 3.39 -23.57 -4.51
CA ASN A 47 2.15 -23.64 -5.27
C ASN A 47 2.31 -23.03 -6.66
N GLU A 48 1.90 -23.75 -7.69
CA GLU A 48 1.81 -23.27 -9.07
C GLU A 48 0.39 -22.86 -9.45
N GLY A 49 -0.59 -23.22 -8.61
CA GLY A 49 -2.00 -22.87 -8.79
C GLY A 49 -2.36 -21.48 -8.26
N PHE A 50 -3.65 -21.19 -8.14
CA PHE A 50 -4.18 -19.86 -7.88
C PHE A 50 -3.73 -19.25 -6.56
N HIS A 51 -3.72 -20.01 -5.44
CA HIS A 51 -3.46 -19.47 -4.10
C HIS A 51 -2.40 -20.31 -3.36
N GLY A 52 -1.38 -19.65 -2.79
CA GLY A 52 -0.50 -20.30 -1.82
C GLY A 52 -1.28 -20.70 -0.57
N MET A 53 -1.99 -19.73 0.05
CA MET A 53 -2.99 -19.96 1.10
C MET A 53 -4.30 -19.24 0.76
N TRP A 54 -5.42 -19.90 1.02
CA TRP A 54 -6.75 -19.28 0.96
C TRP A 54 -7.46 -19.44 2.29
N ILE A 55 -7.91 -18.32 2.87
CA ILE A 55 -8.54 -18.30 4.18
C ILE A 55 -9.90 -17.62 4.06
N SER A 56 -10.96 -18.39 4.31
CA SER A 56 -12.33 -17.90 4.37
C SER A 56 -12.87 -18.04 5.77
N LYS A 57 -13.10 -16.92 6.47
CA LYS A 57 -13.62 -16.87 7.86
C LYS A 57 -12.73 -17.57 8.90
N GLY A 58 -11.47 -17.61 8.79
CA GLY A 58 -10.58 -18.26 9.76
C GLY A 58 -9.32 -17.46 9.96
N THR A 59 -8.34 -18.06 10.62
CA THR A 59 -7.04 -17.46 10.89
C THR A 59 -5.94 -18.22 10.17
N GLY A 60 -5.00 -17.49 9.59
CA GLY A 60 -3.78 -18.04 9.01
C GLY A 60 -2.53 -17.40 9.59
N GLU A 61 -1.48 -18.18 9.74
CA GLU A 61 -0.17 -17.73 10.18
C GLU A 61 0.93 -18.30 9.27
N ASN A 62 1.86 -17.47 8.84
CA ASN A 62 3.02 -17.91 8.08
C ASN A 62 4.31 -17.56 8.82
N TYR A 63 5.02 -18.56 9.29
CA TYR A 63 6.39 -18.48 9.84
C TYR A 63 7.44 -18.99 8.87
N GLY A 64 7.03 -19.76 7.86
CA GLY A 64 7.88 -20.36 6.86
C GLY A 64 7.89 -19.60 5.55
N THR A 65 7.84 -20.33 4.45
CA THR A 65 7.85 -19.76 3.11
C THR A 65 6.61 -20.15 2.32
N ILE A 66 5.95 -19.17 1.71
CA ILE A 66 4.91 -19.37 0.71
C ILE A 66 5.45 -18.90 -0.63
N ARG A 67 5.60 -19.80 -1.60
CA ARG A 67 5.94 -19.50 -3.00
C ARG A 67 4.75 -19.82 -3.87
N ASN A 68 4.21 -18.80 -4.53
CA ASN A 68 3.11 -18.96 -5.48
C ASN A 68 3.49 -18.40 -6.85
N GLN A 69 3.19 -19.13 -7.92
CA GLN A 69 3.54 -18.74 -9.27
C GLN A 69 2.40 -18.03 -10.02
N SER A 70 1.17 -18.16 -9.51
CA SER A 70 -0.02 -17.64 -10.17
C SER A 70 -0.60 -16.43 -9.41
N GLU A 71 -1.91 -16.35 -9.17
CA GLU A 71 -2.60 -15.12 -8.79
C GLU A 71 -2.23 -14.58 -7.40
N TYR A 72 -2.37 -15.39 -6.34
CA TYR A 72 -2.33 -14.92 -4.96
C TYR A 72 -1.30 -15.70 -4.12
N GLY A 73 -0.38 -15.01 -3.47
CA GLY A 73 0.41 -15.61 -2.41
C GLY A 73 -0.50 -16.04 -1.26
N VAL A 74 -1.29 -15.10 -0.73
CA VAL A 74 -2.34 -15.35 0.27
C VAL A 74 -3.60 -14.57 -0.09
N SER A 75 -4.77 -15.21 0.05
CA SER A 75 -6.06 -14.54 -0.09
C SER A 75 -6.94 -14.75 1.14
N LEU A 76 -7.59 -13.66 1.57
CA LEU A 76 -8.43 -13.58 2.75
C LEU A 76 -9.82 -13.11 2.37
N LEU A 77 -10.85 -13.83 2.82
CA LEU A 77 -12.25 -13.53 2.51
C LEU A 77 -13.12 -13.57 3.77
N TYR A 78 -14.07 -12.66 3.86
CA TYR A 78 -15.19 -12.71 4.80
C TYR A 78 -14.76 -12.77 6.28
N ASN A 79 -14.18 -11.71 6.79
CA ASN A 79 -13.67 -11.58 8.17
C ASN A 79 -12.55 -12.58 8.51
N ALA A 80 -11.75 -12.98 7.54
CA ALA A 80 -10.54 -13.76 7.77
C ALA A 80 -9.42 -12.91 8.36
N SER A 81 -8.52 -13.54 9.11
CA SER A 81 -7.30 -12.89 9.60
C SER A 81 -6.05 -13.64 9.16
N PHE A 82 -4.97 -12.91 8.94
CA PHE A 82 -3.69 -13.50 8.54
C PHE A 82 -2.50 -12.69 9.05
N GLU A 83 -1.50 -13.41 9.57
CA GLU A 83 -0.24 -12.83 10.01
C GLU A 83 0.95 -13.49 9.30
N ASN A 84 1.81 -12.67 8.71
CA ASN A 84 3.05 -13.12 8.07
C ASN A 84 4.26 -12.73 8.90
N TYR A 85 4.95 -13.71 9.46
CA TYR A 85 6.25 -13.59 10.12
C TYR A 85 7.41 -14.09 9.24
N GLY A 86 7.08 -14.82 8.17
CA GLY A 86 8.02 -15.46 7.25
C GLY A 86 8.10 -14.76 5.89
N LEU A 87 8.27 -15.55 4.85
CA LEU A 87 8.43 -15.08 3.49
C LEU A 87 7.22 -15.47 2.64
N ILE A 88 6.67 -14.49 1.92
CA ILE A 88 5.73 -14.69 0.83
C ILE A 88 6.41 -14.23 -0.46
N GLU A 89 6.60 -15.14 -1.42
CA GLU A 89 7.09 -14.86 -2.76
C GLU A 89 5.96 -15.19 -3.76
N ASN A 90 5.42 -14.19 -4.43
CA ASN A 90 4.38 -14.36 -5.43
C ASN A 90 4.79 -13.74 -6.77
N ASN A 91 4.67 -14.51 -7.85
CA ASN A 91 4.91 -14.02 -9.20
C ASN A 91 3.63 -13.53 -9.89
N GLY A 92 2.47 -13.83 -9.31
CA GLY A 92 1.18 -13.41 -9.83
C GLY A 92 0.71 -12.05 -9.33
N ALA A 93 -0.59 -11.81 -9.39
CA ALA A 93 -1.16 -10.49 -9.18
C ALA A 93 -0.91 -9.91 -7.78
N TYR A 94 -1.10 -10.69 -6.72
CA TYR A 94 -1.10 -10.17 -5.35
C TYR A 94 -0.22 -11.00 -4.41
N GLY A 95 0.67 -10.35 -3.66
CA GLY A 95 1.37 -10.99 -2.55
C GLY A 95 0.37 -11.41 -1.46
N ILE A 96 -0.41 -10.44 -0.94
CA ILE A 96 -1.54 -10.68 -0.04
C ILE A 96 -2.75 -9.89 -0.55
N TRP A 97 -3.90 -10.55 -0.61
CA TRP A 97 -5.18 -9.94 -0.97
C TRP A 97 -6.21 -10.13 0.15
N ALA A 98 -6.78 -9.03 0.65
CA ALA A 98 -7.78 -9.02 1.70
C ALA A 98 -9.09 -8.43 1.19
N TYR A 99 -10.20 -9.14 1.43
CA TYR A 99 -11.53 -8.81 0.96
C TYR A 99 -12.55 -8.90 2.10
N GLU A 100 -13.54 -8.01 2.10
CA GLU A 100 -14.74 -8.02 2.97
C GLU A 100 -14.49 -8.37 4.44
N GLY A 101 -14.11 -7.37 5.23
CA GLY A 101 -13.93 -7.51 6.68
C GLY A 101 -12.62 -8.18 7.10
N SER A 102 -11.79 -8.60 6.16
CA SER A 102 -10.58 -9.34 6.48
C SER A 102 -9.44 -8.43 6.95
N THR A 103 -8.54 -8.98 7.76
CA THR A 103 -7.34 -8.29 8.26
C THR A 103 -6.09 -9.06 7.89
N ALA A 104 -5.16 -8.41 7.20
CA ALA A 104 -3.85 -8.95 6.85
C ALA A 104 -2.74 -8.16 7.52
N VAL A 105 -1.80 -8.82 8.20
CA VAL A 105 -0.65 -8.18 8.83
C VAL A 105 0.64 -8.83 8.35
N ASN A 106 1.52 -8.04 7.73
CA ASN A 106 2.91 -8.43 7.53
C ASN A 106 3.70 -7.94 8.74
N GLN A 107 4.05 -8.85 9.64
CA GLN A 107 4.67 -8.55 10.93
C GLN A 107 6.13 -8.10 10.79
N ALA A 108 6.71 -7.54 11.85
CA ALA A 108 8.13 -7.19 11.90
C ALA A 108 9.00 -8.44 11.61
N GLY A 109 9.89 -8.33 10.62
CA GLY A 109 10.66 -9.45 10.09
C GLY A 109 9.98 -10.21 8.95
N GLY A 110 8.66 -10.10 8.78
CA GLY A 110 7.95 -10.67 7.64
C GLY A 110 8.29 -9.96 6.33
N ILE A 111 8.36 -10.73 5.25
CA ILE A 111 8.69 -10.22 3.90
C ILE A 111 7.61 -10.63 2.92
N VAL A 112 7.10 -9.67 2.16
CA VAL A 112 6.22 -9.89 1.02
C VAL A 112 6.95 -9.43 -0.25
N ARG A 113 7.32 -10.38 -1.12
CA ARG A 113 7.86 -10.12 -2.46
C ARG A 113 6.80 -10.43 -3.49
N ASN A 114 6.45 -9.46 -4.30
CA ASN A 114 5.50 -9.65 -5.38
C ASN A 114 6.03 -9.11 -6.70
N ALA A 115 5.92 -9.91 -7.75
CA ALA A 115 6.34 -9.50 -9.09
C ALA A 115 5.18 -8.94 -9.94
N GLY A 116 3.95 -9.24 -9.58
CA GLY A 116 2.75 -8.79 -10.29
C GLY A 116 2.23 -7.44 -9.80
N ASN A 117 0.91 -7.30 -9.67
CA ASN A 117 0.32 -5.99 -9.44
C ASN A 117 0.65 -5.39 -8.07
N ASN A 118 0.23 -6.04 -6.96
CA ASN A 118 0.30 -5.44 -5.63
C ASN A 118 1.07 -6.31 -4.64
N GLY A 119 1.91 -5.70 -3.80
CA GLY A 119 2.47 -6.37 -2.64
C GLY A 119 1.37 -6.77 -1.66
N MET A 120 0.57 -5.79 -1.18
CA MET A 120 -0.65 -6.05 -0.40
C MET A 120 -1.82 -5.24 -0.97
N ASN A 121 -2.98 -5.87 -1.05
CA ASN A 121 -4.19 -5.24 -1.59
C ASN A 121 -5.41 -5.44 -0.68
N VAL A 122 -6.20 -4.40 -0.55
CA VAL A 122 -7.48 -4.39 0.17
C VAL A 122 -8.59 -4.00 -0.78
N ILE A 123 -9.67 -4.78 -0.79
CA ILE A 123 -10.91 -4.42 -1.48
C ILE A 123 -12.08 -4.55 -0.50
N THR A 124 -12.90 -3.52 -0.43
CA THR A 124 -14.11 -3.49 0.37
C THR A 124 -15.29 -3.06 -0.50
N GLU A 125 -16.31 -3.89 -0.60
CA GLU A 125 -17.57 -3.56 -1.29
C GLU A 125 -18.71 -3.29 -0.31
N GLY A 126 -18.55 -3.65 0.96
CA GLY A 126 -19.55 -3.54 2.01
C GLY A 126 -19.22 -2.53 3.10
N ALA A 127 -19.96 -2.63 4.21
CA ALA A 127 -19.83 -1.73 5.36
C ALA A 127 -18.74 -2.15 6.37
N VAL A 128 -18.10 -3.29 6.17
CA VAL A 128 -17.14 -3.86 7.13
C VAL A 128 -15.72 -3.41 6.79
N LEU A 129 -14.99 -2.95 7.82
CA LEU A 129 -13.59 -2.52 7.66
C LEU A 129 -12.71 -3.69 7.21
N THR A 130 -12.02 -3.49 6.08
CA THR A 130 -10.99 -4.41 5.58
C THR A 130 -9.63 -3.72 5.68
N THR A 131 -8.64 -4.39 6.27
CA THR A 131 -7.36 -3.74 6.58
C THR A 131 -6.16 -4.59 6.18
N ALA A 132 -5.13 -3.93 5.64
CA ALA A 132 -3.81 -4.52 5.50
C ALA A 132 -2.75 -3.64 6.18
N ILE A 133 -1.90 -4.24 7.02
CA ILE A 133 -0.87 -3.56 7.81
C ILE A 133 0.50 -4.16 7.46
N ASN A 134 1.44 -3.31 7.09
CA ASN A 134 2.83 -3.71 6.91
C ASN A 134 3.69 -3.17 8.06
N ASN A 135 4.19 -4.05 8.90
CA ASN A 135 5.22 -3.77 9.93
C ASN A 135 6.61 -4.27 9.49
N GLY A 136 6.68 -5.06 8.41
CA GLY A 136 7.88 -5.68 7.87
C GLY A 136 8.35 -5.02 6.56
N LEU A 137 8.72 -5.84 5.61
CA LEU A 137 9.20 -5.42 4.29
C LEU A 137 8.24 -5.86 3.18
N ILE A 138 7.88 -4.92 2.31
CA ILE A 138 7.25 -5.21 1.01
C ILE A 138 8.24 -4.84 -0.08
N GLU A 139 8.58 -5.79 -0.95
CA GLU A 139 9.35 -5.60 -2.18
C GLU A 139 8.44 -5.92 -3.36
N ASN A 140 7.97 -4.90 -4.08
CA ASN A 140 7.07 -5.07 -5.21
C ASN A 140 7.68 -4.50 -6.49
N THR A 141 7.66 -5.30 -7.55
CA THR A 141 8.09 -4.85 -8.89
C THR A 141 6.90 -4.49 -9.79
N GLY A 142 5.69 -4.77 -9.32
CA GLY A 142 4.45 -4.44 -10.01
C GLY A 142 3.90 -3.05 -9.68
N GLU A 143 2.61 -2.85 -9.87
CA GLU A 143 2.03 -1.50 -9.85
C GLU A 143 2.04 -0.82 -8.49
N TYR A 144 1.67 -1.54 -7.42
CA TYR A 144 1.47 -0.96 -6.08
C TYR A 144 2.25 -1.72 -5.01
N GLY A 145 2.97 -1.02 -4.14
CA GLY A 145 3.45 -1.61 -2.90
C GLY A 145 2.27 -2.04 -2.03
N MET A 146 1.37 -1.10 -1.71
CA MET A 146 0.08 -1.38 -1.06
C MET A 146 -1.04 -0.59 -1.74
N SER A 147 -2.23 -1.19 -1.82
CA SER A 147 -3.40 -0.45 -2.30
C SER A 147 -4.68 -0.80 -1.56
N SER A 148 -5.61 0.14 -1.53
CA SER A 148 -6.93 -0.01 -0.92
C SER A 148 -8.01 0.60 -1.80
N THR A 149 -9.14 -0.09 -1.93
CA THR A 149 -10.30 0.33 -2.72
C THR A 149 -11.59 0.10 -1.93
N GLY A 150 -12.51 1.07 -2.00
CA GLY A 150 -13.81 1.03 -1.33
C GLY A 150 -13.81 1.71 0.05
N VAL A 151 -14.97 2.25 0.45
CA VAL A 151 -15.15 3.22 1.55
C VAL A 151 -14.55 2.78 2.90
N ASN A 152 -14.57 1.50 3.23
CA ASN A 152 -14.03 0.97 4.49
C ASN A 152 -12.72 0.18 4.27
N GLY A 153 -12.06 0.39 3.15
CA GLY A 153 -10.74 -0.17 2.88
C GLY A 153 -9.62 0.66 3.52
N SER A 154 -8.65 0.01 4.14
CA SER A 154 -7.52 0.69 4.78
C SER A 154 -6.21 -0.05 4.57
N VAL A 155 -5.16 0.66 4.20
CA VAL A 155 -3.79 0.15 4.17
C VAL A 155 -2.87 1.03 5.04
N VAL A 156 -2.08 0.39 5.90
CA VAL A 156 -1.17 1.07 6.84
C VAL A 156 0.24 0.52 6.68
N ASN A 157 1.20 1.40 6.41
CA ASN A 157 2.62 1.04 6.39
C ASN A 157 3.34 1.61 7.61
N ASN A 158 3.78 0.75 8.50
CA ASN A 158 4.67 1.07 9.63
C ASN A 158 6.12 0.60 9.37
N GLY A 159 6.30 -0.28 8.39
CA GLY A 159 7.59 -0.86 7.98
C GLY A 159 8.18 -0.18 6.76
N THR A 160 8.67 -0.97 5.83
CA THR A 160 9.28 -0.47 4.59
C THR A 160 8.57 -1.03 3.37
N ILE A 161 8.25 -0.14 2.42
CA ILE A 161 7.80 -0.48 1.09
C ILE A 161 8.88 -0.08 0.09
N LYS A 162 9.34 -1.02 -0.72
CA LYS A 162 10.18 -0.79 -1.90
C LYS A 162 9.38 -1.14 -3.14
N ASN A 163 8.95 -0.14 -3.89
CA ASN A 163 8.19 -0.34 -5.12
C ASN A 163 8.95 0.19 -6.33
N LEU A 164 9.08 -0.64 -7.36
CA LEU A 164 9.87 -0.29 -8.54
C LEU A 164 9.03 0.26 -9.71
N SER A 165 7.69 0.19 -9.63
CA SER A 165 6.82 0.60 -10.74
C SER A 165 5.99 1.84 -10.41
N LYS A 166 4.66 1.77 -10.30
CA LYS A 166 3.83 2.98 -10.30
C LYS A 166 3.72 3.67 -8.94
N TYR A 167 3.21 2.99 -7.91
CA TYR A 167 2.83 3.62 -6.64
C TYR A 167 3.42 2.89 -5.44
N GLY A 168 4.01 3.62 -4.51
CA GLY A 168 4.34 3.07 -3.19
C GLY A 168 3.07 2.65 -2.46
N MET A 169 2.12 3.58 -2.27
CA MET A 169 0.78 3.30 -1.73
C MET A 169 -0.31 4.03 -2.51
N ALA A 170 -1.50 3.42 -2.60
CA ALA A 170 -2.66 4.05 -3.21
C ALA A 170 -3.95 3.81 -2.42
N ALA A 171 -4.82 4.83 -2.37
CA ALA A 171 -6.18 4.75 -1.87
C ALA A 171 -7.16 5.24 -2.94
N VAL A 172 -8.23 4.47 -3.17
CA VAL A 172 -9.22 4.73 -4.21
C VAL A 172 -10.64 4.54 -3.67
N GLU A 173 -11.61 5.28 -4.19
CA GLU A 173 -13.04 5.10 -3.87
C GLU A 173 -13.36 5.21 -2.37
N GLY A 174 -12.94 6.31 -1.75
CA GLY A 174 -13.24 6.61 -0.35
C GLY A 174 -12.41 5.82 0.66
N SER A 175 -11.46 5.00 0.23
CA SER A 175 -10.56 4.25 1.11
C SER A 175 -9.45 5.11 1.73
N SER A 176 -8.61 4.51 2.57
CA SER A 176 -7.49 5.19 3.21
C SER A 176 -6.15 4.49 3.03
N ALA A 177 -5.07 5.28 2.94
CA ALA A 177 -3.68 4.82 2.99
C ALA A 177 -2.90 5.68 3.99
N VAL A 178 -2.24 5.06 4.97
CA VAL A 178 -1.46 5.75 6.01
C VAL A 178 -0.02 5.21 6.01
N ASN A 179 0.95 6.10 5.90
CA ASN A 179 2.37 5.77 6.02
C ASN A 179 2.97 6.40 7.28
N THR A 180 3.41 5.57 8.21
CA THR A 180 4.24 5.97 9.37
C THR A 180 5.68 5.49 9.23
N GLY A 181 5.94 4.57 8.30
CA GLY A 181 7.23 3.97 8.00
C GLY A 181 7.95 4.64 6.82
N ILE A 182 8.55 3.82 5.97
CA ILE A 182 9.34 4.27 4.82
C ILE A 182 8.72 3.75 3.53
N ILE A 183 8.55 4.64 2.56
CA ILE A 183 8.23 4.31 1.17
C ILE A 183 9.42 4.70 0.31
N GLU A 184 10.04 3.74 -0.36
CA GLU A 184 11.05 3.92 -1.40
C GLU A 184 10.41 3.55 -2.74
N ASN A 185 9.99 4.55 -3.51
CA ASN A 185 9.33 4.34 -4.80
C ASN A 185 10.16 4.90 -5.95
N VAL A 186 10.39 4.09 -6.95
CA VAL A 186 11.08 4.50 -8.19
C VAL A 186 10.08 4.92 -9.27
N GLY A 187 8.84 4.48 -9.15
CA GLY A 187 7.78 4.70 -10.13
C GLY A 187 7.13 6.07 -10.06
N SER A 188 5.87 6.15 -10.44
CA SER A 188 5.19 7.43 -10.64
C SER A 188 4.99 8.22 -9.34
N HIS A 189 4.39 7.61 -8.31
CA HIS A 189 4.02 8.32 -7.09
C HIS A 189 4.44 7.58 -5.82
N GLY A 190 4.93 8.29 -4.81
CA GLY A 190 5.13 7.73 -3.48
C GLY A 190 3.79 7.31 -2.87
N MET A 191 2.82 8.23 -2.78
CA MET A 191 1.44 7.94 -2.36
C MET A 191 0.42 8.60 -3.28
N SER A 192 -0.76 7.99 -3.43
CA SER A 192 -1.86 8.55 -4.23
C SER A 192 -3.21 8.39 -3.53
N ALA A 193 -4.08 9.39 -3.69
CA ALA A 193 -5.48 9.33 -3.29
C ALA A 193 -6.37 9.81 -4.43
N SER A 194 -7.42 9.05 -4.76
CA SER A 194 -8.38 9.43 -5.79
C SER A 194 -9.81 9.05 -5.44
N THR A 195 -10.77 9.67 -6.11
CA THR A 195 -12.20 9.35 -5.96
C THR A 195 -12.67 9.38 -4.50
N GLY A 196 -12.44 10.53 -3.84
CA GLY A 196 -12.85 10.76 -2.45
C GLY A 196 -12.01 10.05 -1.37
N ALA A 197 -10.94 9.35 -1.76
CA ALA A 197 -10.05 8.64 -0.85
C ALA A 197 -9.05 9.57 -0.14
N SER A 198 -8.36 9.06 0.88
CA SER A 198 -7.32 9.80 1.61
C SER A 198 -5.98 9.07 1.66
N ALA A 199 -4.88 9.82 1.52
CA ALA A 199 -3.53 9.32 1.75
C ALA A 199 -2.78 10.25 2.72
N ILE A 200 -2.28 9.68 3.82
CA ILE A 200 -1.66 10.41 4.93
C ILE A 200 -0.23 9.92 5.11
N ASN A 201 0.73 10.85 5.10
CA ASN A 201 2.12 10.55 5.40
C ASN A 201 2.53 11.16 6.75
N GLU A 202 2.91 10.31 7.69
CA GLU A 202 3.54 10.65 8.98
C GLU A 202 5.00 10.17 9.05
N GLY A 203 5.42 9.36 8.06
CA GLY A 203 6.76 8.80 7.92
C GLY A 203 7.57 9.46 6.80
N THR A 204 8.34 8.67 6.09
CA THR A 204 9.22 9.15 5.02
C THR A 204 8.81 8.57 3.67
N ILE A 205 8.65 9.44 2.70
CA ILE A 205 8.51 9.09 1.28
C ILE A 205 9.77 9.52 0.55
N LYS A 206 10.50 8.57 -0.01
CA LYS A 206 11.61 8.77 -0.96
C LYS A 206 11.12 8.37 -2.34
N ASN A 207 10.78 9.34 -3.16
CA ASN A 207 10.28 9.07 -4.50
C ASN A 207 11.23 9.61 -5.56
N ILE A 208 11.67 8.75 -6.46
CA ILE A 208 12.50 9.13 -7.62
C ILE A 208 11.61 9.44 -8.81
N GLY A 209 10.37 8.96 -8.80
CA GLY A 209 9.39 9.15 -9.86
C GLY A 209 8.72 10.52 -9.87
N SER A 210 7.60 10.61 -10.53
CA SER A 210 6.97 11.88 -10.88
C SER A 210 6.53 12.72 -9.68
N ARG A 211 5.86 12.13 -8.67
CA ARG A 211 5.26 12.87 -7.56
C ARG A 211 5.51 12.17 -6.22
N GLY A 212 5.85 12.94 -5.19
CA GLY A 212 5.89 12.43 -3.83
C GLY A 212 4.51 11.98 -3.36
N MET A 213 3.52 12.89 -3.40
CA MET A 213 2.10 12.58 -3.16
C MET A 213 1.20 13.19 -4.24
N ASN A 214 0.11 12.48 -4.57
CA ASN A 214 -0.82 12.87 -5.62
C ASN A 214 -2.29 12.76 -5.17
N ALA A 215 -3.10 13.82 -5.40
CA ALA A 215 -4.55 13.85 -5.21
C ALA A 215 -5.27 14.14 -6.51
N GLU A 216 -6.25 13.31 -6.85
CA GLU A 216 -7.08 13.44 -8.06
C GLU A 216 -8.54 13.16 -7.75
N ASN A 217 -9.46 13.75 -8.51
CA ASN A 217 -10.90 13.44 -8.47
C ASN A 217 -11.50 13.45 -7.05
N GLY A 218 -11.26 14.52 -6.29
CA GLY A 218 -11.76 14.65 -4.94
C GLY A 218 -10.92 13.93 -3.86
N GLY A 219 -9.78 13.38 -4.21
CA GLY A 219 -8.85 12.76 -3.26
C GLY A 219 -8.19 13.79 -2.33
N THR A 220 -7.84 13.34 -1.12
CA THR A 220 -7.11 14.15 -0.13
C THR A 220 -5.74 13.55 0.14
N ILE A 221 -4.69 14.37 0.09
CA ILE A 221 -3.35 14.00 0.54
C ILE A 221 -2.90 14.93 1.67
N GLU A 222 -2.35 14.36 2.72
CA GLU A 222 -1.81 15.12 3.84
C GLU A 222 -0.42 14.62 4.24
N ASN A 223 0.56 15.52 4.27
CA ASN A 223 1.86 15.30 4.89
C ASN A 223 1.82 15.93 6.29
N LYS A 224 1.75 15.07 7.32
CA LYS A 224 1.65 15.49 8.73
C LYS A 224 2.94 16.13 9.24
N GLU A 225 2.94 16.63 10.49
CA GLU A 225 4.05 17.37 11.10
C GLU A 225 5.38 16.60 11.08
N ASN A 226 5.36 15.28 11.27
CA ASN A 226 6.56 14.43 11.23
C ASN A 226 6.87 13.87 9.83
N GLY A 227 5.96 14.08 8.87
CA GLY A 227 6.08 13.55 7.52
C GLY A 227 7.16 14.24 6.70
N ILE A 228 7.97 13.45 6.03
CA ILE A 228 9.02 13.92 5.10
C ILE A 228 8.71 13.39 3.71
N ILE A 229 8.67 14.27 2.73
CA ILE A 229 8.60 13.93 1.32
C ILE A 229 9.90 14.36 0.66
N ALA A 230 10.73 13.41 0.27
CA ALA A 230 11.94 13.63 -0.53
C ALA A 230 11.67 13.17 -1.96
N ASN A 231 11.36 14.11 -2.87
CA ASN A 231 11.08 13.82 -4.27
C ASN A 231 12.15 14.41 -5.18
N THR A 232 12.60 13.65 -6.17
CA THR A 232 13.70 14.08 -7.03
C THR A 232 13.28 14.41 -8.47
N SER A 233 12.03 14.19 -8.83
CA SER A 233 11.51 14.47 -10.17
C SER A 233 10.55 15.66 -10.20
N ASN A 234 9.30 15.52 -10.63
CA ASN A 234 8.46 16.69 -10.91
C ASN A 234 7.94 17.40 -9.64
N HIS A 235 7.06 16.77 -8.85
CA HIS A 235 6.33 17.42 -7.79
C HIS A 235 6.55 16.75 -6.42
N GLY A 236 6.76 17.52 -5.37
CA GLY A 236 6.66 17.04 -4.00
C GLY A 236 5.22 16.62 -3.70
N MET A 237 4.27 17.53 -3.81
CA MET A 237 2.82 17.25 -3.75
C MET A 237 2.10 17.81 -4.98
N HIS A 238 1.08 17.09 -5.43
CA HIS A 238 0.26 17.47 -6.58
C HIS A 238 -1.22 17.26 -6.28
N ALA A 239 -2.07 18.26 -6.54
CA ALA A 239 -3.50 18.13 -6.46
C ALA A 239 -4.19 18.69 -7.69
N ILE A 240 -5.09 17.91 -8.28
CA ILE A 240 -5.82 18.25 -9.49
C ILE A 240 -7.27 17.77 -9.41
N GLY A 241 -8.17 18.59 -9.90
CA GLY A 241 -9.60 18.27 -10.01
C GLY A 241 -10.44 18.80 -8.85
N ILE A 242 -11.73 18.96 -9.12
CA ILE A 242 -12.70 19.48 -8.14
C ILE A 242 -12.71 18.60 -6.89
N GLY A 243 -12.66 19.23 -5.71
CA GLY A 243 -12.66 18.56 -4.41
C GLY A 243 -11.32 17.96 -3.99
N SER A 244 -10.30 17.96 -4.87
CA SER A 244 -8.96 17.48 -4.49
C SER A 244 -8.26 18.44 -3.54
N LEU A 245 -7.60 17.89 -2.51
CA LEU A 245 -6.99 18.65 -1.43
C LEU A 245 -5.56 18.15 -1.15
N ALA A 246 -4.60 19.07 -1.09
CA ALA A 246 -3.24 18.80 -0.65
C ALA A 246 -2.89 19.63 0.59
N ILE A 247 -2.52 18.99 1.70
CA ILE A 247 -2.15 19.65 2.96
C ILE A 247 -0.72 19.26 3.33
N ASN A 248 0.16 20.23 3.45
CA ASN A 248 1.50 20.02 4.02
C ASN A 248 1.61 20.66 5.40
N ARG A 249 1.93 19.84 6.41
CA ARG A 249 2.30 20.27 7.78
C ARG A 249 3.75 19.91 8.11
N GLY A 250 4.32 18.95 7.37
CA GLY A 250 5.68 18.46 7.55
C GLY A 250 6.67 19.14 6.60
N ILE A 251 7.62 18.37 6.11
CA ILE A 251 8.69 18.85 5.24
C ILE A 251 8.56 18.23 3.85
N ILE A 252 8.58 19.07 2.84
CA ILE A 252 8.75 18.67 1.44
C ILE A 252 10.12 19.13 0.95
N GLN A 253 10.97 18.17 0.61
CA GLN A 253 12.27 18.39 -0.01
C GLN A 253 12.19 17.94 -1.47
N ASN A 254 12.03 18.88 -2.38
CA ASN A 254 11.93 18.58 -3.80
C ASN A 254 13.14 19.12 -4.56
N THR A 255 13.78 18.26 -5.34
CA THR A 255 14.82 18.68 -6.30
C THR A 255 14.30 18.70 -7.74
N GLY A 256 13.04 18.30 -7.94
CA GLY A 256 12.34 18.38 -9.21
C GLY A 256 11.72 19.75 -9.46
N THR A 257 10.71 19.81 -10.33
CA THR A 257 10.23 21.10 -10.83
C THR A 257 9.49 21.92 -9.77
N TYR A 258 8.58 21.31 -8.98
CA TYR A 258 7.71 22.02 -8.03
C TYR A 258 7.66 21.34 -6.66
N SER A 259 7.74 22.11 -5.57
CA SER A 259 7.39 21.54 -4.26
C SER A 259 5.90 21.22 -4.17
N MET A 260 5.03 22.14 -4.59
CA MET A 260 3.58 21.88 -4.72
C MET A 260 3.05 22.40 -6.06
N TRP A 261 2.19 21.61 -6.70
CA TRP A 261 1.42 22.02 -7.87
C TRP A 261 -0.07 21.81 -7.61
N ILE A 262 -0.87 22.87 -7.78
CA ILE A 262 -2.31 22.89 -7.49
C ILE A 262 -3.05 23.41 -8.73
N GLY A 263 -3.94 22.57 -9.30
CA GLY A 263 -4.63 22.93 -10.52
C GLY A 263 -6.05 22.38 -10.64
N ALA A 264 -6.74 22.79 -11.69
CA ALA A 264 -8.09 22.32 -12.03
C ALA A 264 -9.08 22.33 -10.85
N ASN A 265 -9.24 23.50 -10.19
CA ASN A 265 -10.12 23.73 -9.04
C ASN A 265 -9.74 22.95 -7.74
N ALA A 266 -8.54 22.39 -7.64
CA ALA A 266 -8.04 21.79 -6.40
C ALA A 266 -7.63 22.86 -5.37
N VAL A 267 -7.46 22.43 -4.12
CA VAL A 267 -7.01 23.31 -3.02
C VAL A 267 -5.69 22.79 -2.44
N GLY A 268 -4.73 23.69 -2.24
CA GLY A 268 -3.48 23.44 -1.53
C GLY A 268 -3.39 24.25 -0.24
N LYS A 269 -2.85 23.67 0.83
CA LYS A 269 -2.57 24.36 2.10
C LYS A 269 -1.19 23.97 2.59
N ASN A 270 -0.37 24.97 2.88
CA ASN A 270 0.94 24.74 3.48
C ASN A 270 1.01 25.35 4.88
N TYR A 271 1.24 24.54 5.88
CA TYR A 271 1.52 24.93 7.26
C TYR A 271 2.96 24.57 7.67
N GLY A 272 3.64 23.72 6.88
CA GLY A 272 4.98 23.23 7.12
C GLY A 272 6.04 23.93 6.26
N ILE A 273 7.03 23.18 5.83
CA ILE A 273 8.18 23.69 5.08
C ILE A 273 8.18 23.07 3.67
N LEU A 274 8.24 23.95 2.68
CA LEU A 274 8.47 23.58 1.28
C LEU A 274 9.88 24.01 0.89
N GLN A 275 10.76 23.06 0.66
CA GLN A 275 12.13 23.30 0.18
C GLN A 275 12.22 22.81 -1.27
N ASN A 276 12.39 23.70 -2.21
CA ASN A 276 12.57 23.37 -3.62
C ASN A 276 13.96 23.81 -4.11
N LYS A 277 14.65 22.90 -4.78
CA LYS A 277 15.90 23.19 -5.51
C LYS A 277 15.69 23.22 -7.03
N GLY A 278 14.47 22.91 -7.48
CA GLY A 278 14.06 22.98 -8.87
C GLY A 278 13.48 24.34 -9.27
N SER A 279 12.61 24.36 -10.27
CA SER A 279 12.23 25.64 -10.89
C SER A 279 11.33 26.50 -10.00
N TYR A 280 10.32 25.92 -9.31
CA TYR A 280 9.34 26.72 -8.56
C TYR A 280 9.00 26.11 -7.20
N GLY A 281 8.87 26.93 -6.18
CA GLY A 281 8.38 26.51 -4.87
C GLY A 281 6.92 26.01 -4.96
N VAL A 282 6.03 26.84 -5.47
CA VAL A 282 4.59 26.52 -5.66
C VAL A 282 4.11 27.03 -7.01
N VAL A 283 3.27 26.24 -7.67
CA VAL A 283 2.53 26.68 -8.85
C VAL A 283 1.04 26.44 -8.64
N VAL A 284 0.23 27.44 -8.99
CA VAL A 284 -1.24 27.39 -8.99
C VAL A 284 -1.73 27.66 -10.40
N ALA A 285 -2.52 26.73 -10.96
CA ALA A 285 -3.03 26.83 -12.33
C ALA A 285 -4.53 26.47 -12.38
N ASP A 286 -5.18 26.80 -13.47
CA ASP A 286 -6.54 26.34 -13.83
C ASP A 286 -7.57 26.46 -12.70
N LYS A 287 -7.69 27.64 -12.08
CA LYS A 287 -8.58 27.95 -10.96
C LYS A 287 -8.27 27.18 -9.66
N GLY A 288 -7.08 26.60 -9.53
CA GLY A 288 -6.58 26.10 -8.25
C GLY A 288 -6.49 27.20 -7.22
N ARG A 289 -6.45 26.85 -5.94
CA ARG A 289 -6.28 27.78 -4.81
C ARG A 289 -5.19 27.29 -3.89
N MET A 290 -4.30 28.19 -3.45
CA MET A 290 -3.24 27.89 -2.49
C MET A 290 -3.32 28.86 -1.30
N GLU A 291 -3.18 28.33 -0.10
CA GLU A 291 -3.06 29.07 1.16
C GLU A 291 -1.72 28.70 1.81
N ASN A 292 -0.86 29.70 2.05
CA ASN A 292 0.42 29.47 2.71
C ASN A 292 0.43 30.10 4.11
N TYR A 293 0.63 29.27 5.12
CA TYR A 293 0.80 29.64 6.52
C TYR A 293 2.18 29.24 7.06
N GLY A 294 2.99 28.52 6.24
CA GLY A 294 4.31 28.02 6.58
C GLY A 294 5.41 28.70 5.78
N ILE A 295 6.47 27.97 5.55
CA ILE A 295 7.68 28.45 4.88
C ILE A 295 7.73 27.87 3.46
N ILE A 296 8.08 28.72 2.49
CA ILE A 296 8.40 28.33 1.11
C ILE A 296 9.82 28.83 0.81
N GLU A 297 10.75 27.91 0.64
CA GLU A 297 12.14 28.17 0.25
C GLU A 297 12.37 27.63 -1.16
N ASN A 298 12.66 28.49 -2.11
CA ASN A 298 13.06 28.09 -3.45
C ASN A 298 14.46 28.61 -3.75
N THR A 299 15.40 27.70 -3.97
CA THR A 299 16.79 28.02 -4.30
C THR A 299 17.14 27.68 -5.75
N GLY A 300 16.16 27.29 -6.56
CA GLY A 300 16.32 27.02 -7.99
C GLY A 300 16.19 28.27 -8.87
N ASP A 301 16.18 28.06 -10.18
CA ASP A 301 16.35 29.12 -11.19
C ASP A 301 15.25 30.19 -11.20
N ASN A 302 14.05 29.88 -10.72
CA ASN A 302 12.95 30.83 -10.61
C ASN A 302 12.55 31.00 -9.14
N GLY A 303 13.51 31.42 -8.31
CA GLY A 303 13.23 31.91 -6.97
C GLY A 303 12.16 33.00 -7.02
N ILE A 304 11.43 33.20 -5.96
CA ILE A 304 10.32 34.15 -5.86
C ILE A 304 10.79 35.54 -6.30
#